data_97a781af525e244fdd6bb40948503237
#
_entry.id   97a781af525e244fdd6bb40948503237
#
_cell.length_a   1.000
_cell.length_b   1.000
_cell.length_c   1.000
_cell.angle_alpha   90.00
_cell.angle_beta   90.00
_cell.angle_gamma   90.00
#
_symmetry.space_group_name_H-M   'P 1'
#
loop_
_entity.id
_entity.type
_entity.pdbx_description
1 polymer ?
#
loop_
_entity_poly.entity_id
_entity_poly.type
_entity_poly.pdbx_seq_one_letter_code
_entity_poly.pdbx_strand_id
1 'polypeptide(L)'
;SLAIDTSLEVDRRVMEIDYFGTVALTKCLLPYFVKRQAGQFVVVTSLMGLFSSPLRSGYCAAKHALHGFFEALRAEHFKDGIGITMVCPGFIATDISLNAVVGDGTKQGTMDAKTGAGMTPLECAKKLAKGVEKRKAQILIGRYETLAVYVNRLFPSLLRRVIRVVKVT
;
A
#
# COMPACT_ATOMS: atom_id res chain seq x y z
N SER A 1 12.27 -10.83 -3.69
CA SER A 1 13.65 -11.21 -3.31
C SER A 1 13.96 -10.84 -1.87
N LEU A 2 14.99 -11.43 -1.27
CA LEU A 2 15.52 -10.99 0.02
C LEU A 2 16.22 -9.64 -0.12
N ALA A 3 16.28 -8.86 0.95
CA ALA A 3 16.97 -7.57 0.93
C ALA A 3 18.46 -7.69 0.56
N ILE A 4 19.13 -8.77 0.99
CA ILE A 4 20.53 -9.03 0.64
C ILE A 4 20.73 -9.32 -0.85
N ASP A 5 19.71 -9.85 -1.52
CA ASP A 5 19.73 -10.22 -2.94
C ASP A 5 19.08 -9.15 -3.84
N THR A 6 18.72 -8.00 -3.26
CA THR A 6 18.09 -6.90 -4.00
C THR A 6 19.08 -5.75 -4.17
N SER A 7 19.31 -5.34 -5.41
CA SER A 7 20.18 -4.20 -5.67
C SER A 7 19.55 -2.88 -5.21
N LEU A 8 20.37 -1.95 -4.76
CA LEU A 8 19.90 -0.61 -4.36
C LEU A 8 19.20 0.13 -5.51
N GLU A 9 19.56 -0.17 -6.75
CA GLU A 9 18.92 0.34 -7.97
C GLU A 9 17.44 -0.07 -8.04
N VAL A 10 17.15 -1.33 -7.71
CA VAL A 10 15.78 -1.87 -7.65
C VAL A 10 14.98 -1.18 -6.54
N ASP A 11 15.57 -1.02 -5.36
CA ASP A 11 14.91 -0.31 -4.26
C ASP A 11 14.61 1.15 -4.64
N ARG A 12 15.55 1.86 -5.29
CA ARG A 12 15.31 3.21 -5.81
C ARG A 12 14.18 3.25 -6.83
N ARG A 13 14.16 2.30 -7.78
CA ARG A 13 13.11 2.21 -8.80
C ARG A 13 11.73 1.96 -8.17
N VAL A 14 11.63 1.10 -7.17
CA VAL A 14 10.39 0.84 -6.44
C VAL A 14 9.93 2.10 -5.72
N MET A 15 10.84 2.82 -5.04
CA MET A 15 10.53 4.09 -4.38
C MET A 15 10.10 5.16 -5.38
N GLU A 16 10.77 5.26 -6.53
CA GLU A 16 10.44 6.24 -7.57
C GLU A 16 9.01 6.05 -8.09
N ILE A 17 8.63 4.80 -8.38
CA ILE A 17 7.29 4.49 -8.92
C ILE A 17 6.23 4.56 -7.85
N ASP A 18 6.41 3.85 -6.75
CA ASP A 18 5.36 3.65 -5.75
C ASP A 18 5.18 4.83 -4.79
N TYR A 19 6.25 5.59 -4.52
CA TYR A 19 6.21 6.72 -3.60
C TYR A 19 6.34 8.06 -4.32
N PHE A 20 7.46 8.33 -4.99
CA PHE A 20 7.71 9.66 -5.56
C PHE A 20 6.71 10.03 -6.67
N GLY A 21 6.32 9.09 -7.53
CA GLY A 21 5.29 9.33 -8.54
C GLY A 21 3.95 9.74 -7.92
N THR A 22 3.54 9.07 -6.85
CA THR A 22 2.31 9.40 -6.09
C THR A 22 2.41 10.78 -5.43
N VAL A 23 3.56 11.08 -4.79
CA VAL A 23 3.80 12.36 -4.13
C VAL A 23 3.86 13.52 -5.13
N ALA A 24 4.52 13.32 -6.27
CA ALA A 24 4.61 14.33 -7.34
C ALA A 24 3.22 14.73 -7.85
N LEU A 25 2.38 13.74 -8.20
CA LEU A 25 1.00 14.00 -8.61
C LEU A 25 0.20 14.72 -7.52
N THR A 26 0.36 14.30 -6.28
CA THR A 26 -0.31 14.93 -5.13
C THR A 26 0.09 16.39 -4.99
N LYS A 27 1.39 16.71 -5.05
CA LYS A 27 1.90 18.08 -4.95
C LYS A 27 1.44 18.98 -6.12
N CYS A 28 1.26 18.41 -7.31
CA CYS A 28 0.70 19.13 -8.45
C CYS A 28 -0.78 19.50 -8.23
N LEU A 29 -1.58 18.60 -7.63
CA LEU A 29 -3.02 18.80 -7.45
C LEU A 29 -3.37 19.57 -6.17
N LEU A 30 -2.54 19.47 -5.13
CA LEU A 30 -2.81 20.03 -3.81
C LEU A 30 -3.12 21.54 -3.83
N PRO A 31 -2.38 22.41 -4.54
CA PRO A 31 -2.68 23.84 -4.58
C PRO A 31 -4.09 24.15 -5.10
N TYR A 32 -4.56 23.36 -6.08
CA TYR A 32 -5.91 23.53 -6.64
C TYR A 32 -6.99 23.11 -5.63
N PHE A 33 -6.76 22.05 -4.87
CA PHE A 33 -7.68 21.61 -3.83
C PHE A 33 -7.72 22.61 -2.67
N VAL A 34 -6.58 23.13 -2.24
CA VAL A 34 -6.49 24.17 -1.19
C VAL A 34 -7.23 25.42 -1.65
N LYS A 35 -6.96 25.93 -2.86
CA LYS A 35 -7.64 27.12 -3.40
C LYS A 35 -9.15 26.93 -3.48
N ARG A 36 -9.63 25.75 -3.83
CA ARG A 36 -11.05 25.42 -3.95
C ARG A 36 -11.71 25.09 -2.60
N GLN A 37 -10.93 24.91 -1.53
CA GLN A 37 -11.40 24.43 -0.22
C GLN A 37 -12.19 23.12 -0.33
N ALA A 38 -11.87 22.28 -1.32
CA ALA A 38 -12.52 21.01 -1.55
C ALA A 38 -11.65 20.09 -2.40
N GLY A 39 -11.55 18.82 -1.99
CA GLY A 39 -10.85 17.78 -2.71
C GLY A 39 -10.87 16.47 -1.94
N GLN A 40 -10.50 15.39 -2.62
CA GLN A 40 -10.27 14.11 -1.98
C GLN A 40 -9.14 13.36 -2.68
N PHE A 41 -8.10 13.03 -1.94
CA PHE A 41 -7.09 12.09 -2.37
C PHE A 41 -7.49 10.68 -1.95
N VAL A 42 -7.48 9.76 -2.91
CA VAL A 42 -7.67 8.33 -2.68
C VAL A 42 -6.36 7.63 -3.02
N VAL A 43 -5.65 7.17 -2.00
CA VAL A 43 -4.29 6.66 -2.13
C VAL A 43 -4.29 5.15 -1.96
N VAL A 44 -4.01 4.44 -3.06
CA VAL A 44 -3.93 2.98 -3.02
C VAL A 44 -2.54 2.57 -2.53
N THR A 45 -2.50 2.12 -1.28
CA THR A 45 -1.31 1.57 -0.64
C THR A 45 -1.35 0.04 -0.64
N SER A 46 -1.17 -0.59 0.49
CA SER A 46 -1.28 -2.03 0.73
C SER A 46 -1.42 -2.29 2.22
N LEU A 47 -1.87 -3.47 2.61
CA LEU A 47 -1.66 -3.97 3.98
C LEU A 47 -0.17 -3.97 4.34
N MET A 48 0.72 -4.16 3.35
CA MET A 48 2.17 -4.08 3.50
C MET A 48 2.69 -2.65 3.80
N GLY A 49 1.86 -1.65 3.77
CA GLY A 49 2.15 -0.30 4.30
C GLY A 49 1.87 -0.16 5.80
N LEU A 50 1.29 -1.17 6.44
CA LEU A 50 0.93 -1.20 7.86
C LEU A 50 1.70 -2.26 8.66
N PHE A 51 2.23 -3.26 7.99
CA PHE A 51 3.19 -4.25 8.50
C PHE A 51 4.04 -4.77 7.34
N SER A 52 5.17 -5.38 7.63
CA SER A 52 6.11 -5.86 6.61
C SER A 52 6.16 -7.38 6.56
N SER A 53 6.57 -7.93 5.41
CA SER A 53 6.80 -9.36 5.23
C SER A 53 8.15 -9.61 4.54
N PRO A 54 8.74 -10.81 4.70
CA PRO A 54 9.91 -11.22 3.94
C PRO A 54 9.72 -11.06 2.44
N LEU A 55 10.80 -10.95 1.69
CA LEU A 55 10.90 -10.85 0.23
C LEU A 55 10.33 -9.57 -0.39
N ARG A 56 9.90 -8.59 0.42
CA ARG A 56 9.21 -7.38 -0.07
C ARG A 56 9.69 -6.10 0.62
N SER A 57 10.98 -6.05 1.04
CA SER A 57 11.54 -4.93 1.81
C SER A 57 11.33 -3.57 1.13
N GLY A 58 11.76 -3.39 -0.12
CA GLY A 58 11.60 -2.13 -0.87
C GLY A 58 10.13 -1.75 -1.06
N TYR A 59 9.27 -2.70 -1.42
CA TYR A 59 7.84 -2.48 -1.56
C TYR A 59 7.18 -2.05 -0.23
N CYS A 60 7.48 -2.75 0.86
CA CYS A 60 6.97 -2.38 2.19
C CYS A 60 7.44 -0.98 2.58
N ALA A 61 8.71 -0.64 2.33
CA ALA A 61 9.26 0.69 2.60
C ALA A 61 8.49 1.78 1.84
N ALA A 62 8.28 1.60 0.54
CA ALA A 62 7.54 2.56 -0.28
C ALA A 62 6.09 2.75 0.20
N LYS A 63 5.40 1.65 0.52
CA LYS A 63 4.01 1.73 1.01
C LYS A 63 3.91 2.31 2.42
N HIS A 64 4.87 2.09 3.32
CA HIS A 64 4.95 2.78 4.61
C HIS A 64 5.24 4.28 4.45
N ALA A 65 6.13 4.65 3.51
CA ALA A 65 6.42 6.05 3.23
C ALA A 65 5.17 6.82 2.79
N LEU A 66 4.29 6.22 1.98
CA LEU A 66 3.00 6.82 1.63
C LEU A 66 2.13 7.08 2.87
N HIS A 67 2.07 6.15 3.84
CA HIS A 67 1.32 6.38 5.06
C HIS A 67 1.87 7.58 5.84
N GLY A 68 3.19 7.67 6.01
CA GLY A 68 3.81 8.81 6.68
C GLY A 68 3.48 10.13 6.00
N PHE A 69 3.65 10.20 4.67
CA PHE A 69 3.39 11.41 3.89
C PHE A 69 1.92 11.85 3.96
N PHE A 70 0.98 10.93 3.71
CA PHE A 70 -0.43 11.30 3.64
C PHE A 70 -1.09 11.52 5.01
N GLU A 71 -0.60 10.91 6.08
CA GLU A 71 -1.06 11.24 7.43
C GLU A 71 -0.56 12.63 7.87
N ALA A 72 0.66 13.02 7.52
CA ALA A 72 1.15 14.39 7.72
C ALA A 72 0.30 15.39 6.92
N LEU A 73 0.10 15.12 5.62
CA LEU A 73 -0.72 15.96 4.74
C LEU A 73 -2.17 16.14 5.26
N ARG A 74 -2.75 15.09 5.82
CA ARG A 74 -4.07 15.12 6.45
C ARG A 74 -4.11 16.11 7.62
N ALA A 75 -3.08 16.11 8.45
CA ALA A 75 -2.97 17.00 9.60
C ALA A 75 -2.72 18.45 9.17
N GLU A 76 -1.88 18.67 8.15
CA GLU A 76 -1.55 19.99 7.62
C GLU A 76 -2.78 20.69 7.02
N HIS A 77 -3.61 19.94 6.29
CA HIS A 77 -4.72 20.47 5.49
C HIS A 77 -6.11 20.14 6.06
N PHE A 78 -6.23 19.91 7.38
CA PHE A 78 -7.50 19.51 7.97
C PHE A 78 -8.60 20.59 7.87
N LYS A 79 -8.22 21.88 7.75
CA LYS A 79 -9.15 23.01 7.61
C LYS A 79 -9.50 23.34 6.16
N ASP A 80 -8.79 22.76 5.19
CA ASP A 80 -8.91 23.13 3.78
C ASP A 80 -9.96 22.30 3.02
N GLY A 81 -10.81 21.56 3.73
CA GLY A 81 -11.86 20.74 3.12
C GLY A 81 -11.35 19.54 2.31
N ILE A 82 -10.07 19.18 2.48
CA ILE A 82 -9.40 18.11 1.73
C ILE A 82 -9.53 16.79 2.49
N GLY A 83 -10.21 15.82 1.87
CA GLY A 83 -10.28 14.45 2.36
C GLY A 83 -9.08 13.61 1.90
N ILE A 84 -8.59 12.72 2.77
CA ILE A 84 -7.57 11.72 2.40
C ILE A 84 -8.06 10.35 2.84
N THR A 85 -8.17 9.44 1.87
CA THR A 85 -8.57 8.04 2.09
C THR A 85 -7.40 7.13 1.71
N MET A 86 -6.81 6.48 2.72
CA MET A 86 -5.79 5.45 2.50
C MET A 86 -6.45 4.11 2.25
N VAL A 87 -6.28 3.55 1.07
CA VAL A 87 -6.81 2.24 0.70
C VAL A 87 -5.70 1.20 0.84
N CYS A 88 -5.92 0.19 1.66
CA CYS A 88 -4.93 -0.83 1.99
C CYS A 88 -5.44 -2.21 1.54
N PRO A 89 -5.25 -2.58 0.26
CA PRO A 89 -5.60 -3.90 -0.22
C PRO A 89 -4.67 -4.98 0.35
N GLY A 90 -5.25 -6.16 0.57
CA GLY A 90 -4.52 -7.42 0.78
C GLY A 90 -4.29 -8.14 -0.56
N PHE A 91 -4.61 -9.43 -0.60
CA PHE A 91 -4.46 -10.22 -1.83
C PHE A 91 -5.63 -10.00 -2.78
N ILE A 92 -5.35 -9.40 -3.93
CA ILE A 92 -6.31 -9.17 -5.02
C ILE A 92 -5.81 -9.92 -6.27
N ALA A 93 -6.69 -10.68 -6.89
CA ALA A 93 -6.38 -11.49 -8.08
C ALA A 93 -6.16 -10.59 -9.31
N THR A 94 -4.93 -10.12 -9.45
CA THR A 94 -4.44 -9.26 -10.55
C THR A 94 -3.06 -9.71 -10.99
N ASP A 95 -2.56 -9.20 -12.11
CA ASP A 95 -1.23 -9.51 -12.63
C ASP A 95 -0.07 -8.82 -11.87
N ILE A 96 -0.34 -8.28 -10.68
CA ILE A 96 0.66 -7.53 -9.92
C ILE A 96 1.90 -8.36 -9.59
N SER A 97 1.72 -9.65 -9.23
CA SER A 97 2.86 -10.53 -8.94
C SER A 97 3.63 -10.92 -10.19
N LEU A 98 2.97 -11.08 -11.33
CA LEU A 98 3.66 -11.33 -12.62
C LEU A 98 4.57 -10.17 -13.00
N ASN A 99 4.14 -8.95 -12.74
CA ASN A 99 4.87 -7.72 -13.07
C ASN A 99 5.76 -7.18 -11.95
N ALA A 100 5.76 -7.84 -10.78
CA ALA A 100 6.63 -7.46 -9.66
C ALA A 100 8.10 -7.55 -10.06
N VAL A 101 8.92 -6.62 -9.56
CA VAL A 101 10.36 -6.60 -9.83
C VAL A 101 11.07 -7.48 -8.80
N VAL A 102 11.99 -8.34 -9.26
CA VAL A 102 12.87 -9.14 -8.40
C VAL A 102 14.24 -8.47 -8.20
N GLY A 103 15.15 -9.09 -7.45
CA GLY A 103 16.37 -8.47 -6.94
C GLY A 103 17.33 -7.92 -7.99
N ASP A 104 17.34 -8.46 -9.19
CA ASP A 104 18.15 -8.03 -10.35
C ASP A 104 17.45 -7.02 -11.28
N GLY A 105 16.20 -6.63 -10.94
CA GLY A 105 15.42 -5.69 -11.74
C GLY A 105 14.56 -6.33 -12.84
N THR A 106 14.59 -7.63 -13.02
CA THR A 106 13.71 -8.35 -13.95
C THR A 106 12.31 -8.55 -13.34
N LYS A 107 11.35 -8.96 -14.18
CA LYS A 107 10.00 -9.29 -13.70
C LYS A 107 9.99 -10.67 -13.05
N GLN A 108 9.18 -10.83 -12.00
CA GLN A 108 8.96 -12.11 -11.33
C GLN A 108 8.42 -13.19 -12.30
N GLY A 109 7.50 -12.81 -13.19
CA GLY A 109 6.99 -13.70 -14.24
C GLY A 109 6.09 -14.85 -13.75
N THR A 110 5.93 -15.01 -12.43
CA THR A 110 5.11 -16.07 -11.84
C THR A 110 4.06 -15.46 -10.92
N MET A 111 2.87 -16.10 -10.89
CA MET A 111 1.78 -15.69 -10.04
C MET A 111 1.98 -16.22 -8.61
N ASP A 112 1.98 -15.34 -7.62
CA ASP A 112 1.94 -15.75 -6.22
C ASP A 112 0.62 -16.47 -5.93
N ALA A 113 0.67 -17.65 -5.32
CA ALA A 113 -0.51 -18.47 -5.07
C ALA A 113 -1.59 -17.73 -4.26
N LYS A 114 -1.19 -16.95 -3.25
CA LYS A 114 -2.13 -16.14 -2.45
C LYS A 114 -2.74 -14.98 -3.24
N THR A 115 -1.98 -14.37 -4.15
CA THR A 115 -2.49 -13.31 -5.03
C THR A 115 -3.51 -13.90 -6.00
N GLY A 116 -3.20 -15.02 -6.65
CA GLY A 116 -4.12 -15.68 -7.58
C GLY A 116 -5.42 -16.15 -6.92
N ALA A 117 -5.37 -16.60 -5.65
CA ALA A 117 -6.54 -16.98 -4.84
C ALA A 117 -7.20 -15.79 -4.11
N GLY A 118 -6.74 -14.57 -4.36
CA GLY A 118 -7.20 -13.35 -3.69
C GLY A 118 -8.64 -12.96 -4.02
N MET A 119 -9.04 -11.82 -3.48
CA MET A 119 -10.34 -11.20 -3.81
C MET A 119 -10.35 -10.76 -5.28
N THR A 120 -11.51 -10.84 -5.94
CA THR A 120 -11.62 -10.33 -7.32
C THR A 120 -11.42 -8.81 -7.39
N PRO A 121 -10.88 -8.26 -8.49
CA PRO A 121 -10.76 -6.83 -8.69
C PRO A 121 -12.09 -6.09 -8.55
N LEU A 122 -13.18 -6.68 -9.03
CA LEU A 122 -14.53 -6.09 -8.94
C LEU A 122 -15.02 -5.96 -7.50
N GLU A 123 -14.82 -7.00 -6.68
CA GLU A 123 -15.17 -6.96 -5.25
C GLU A 123 -14.33 -5.92 -4.50
N CYS A 124 -13.03 -5.84 -4.82
CA CYS A 124 -12.13 -4.82 -4.28
C CYS A 124 -12.62 -3.42 -4.63
N ALA A 125 -12.93 -3.17 -5.91
CA ALA A 125 -13.42 -1.88 -6.39
C ALA A 125 -14.73 -1.46 -5.71
N LYS A 126 -15.68 -2.36 -5.52
CA LYS A 126 -16.93 -2.09 -4.80
C LYS A 126 -16.70 -1.67 -3.34
N LYS A 127 -15.78 -2.37 -2.64
CA LYS A 127 -15.43 -2.01 -1.25
C LYS A 127 -14.71 -0.68 -1.17
N LEU A 128 -13.81 -0.40 -2.12
CA LEU A 128 -13.10 0.86 -2.26
C LEU A 128 -14.10 2.00 -2.46
N ALA A 129 -14.96 1.92 -3.47
CA ALA A 129 -15.95 2.95 -3.80
C ALA A 129 -16.83 3.30 -2.58
N LYS A 130 -17.38 2.28 -1.91
CA LYS A 130 -18.20 2.46 -0.70
C LYS A 130 -17.44 3.15 0.45
N GLY A 131 -16.14 2.89 0.58
CA GLY A 131 -15.32 3.52 1.61
C GLY A 131 -14.96 4.97 1.26
N VAL A 132 -14.69 5.24 -0.01
CA VAL A 132 -14.41 6.58 -0.56
C VAL A 132 -15.64 7.48 -0.44
N GLU A 133 -16.81 6.99 -0.82
CA GLU A 133 -18.09 7.69 -0.68
C GLU A 133 -18.34 8.13 0.77
N LYS A 134 -17.99 7.28 1.73
CA LYS A 134 -18.10 7.56 3.16
C LYS A 134 -16.94 8.39 3.72
N ARG A 135 -16.03 8.85 2.89
CA ARG A 135 -14.82 9.61 3.28
C ARG A 135 -14.03 8.96 4.42
N LYS A 136 -13.93 7.62 4.42
CA LYS A 136 -13.16 6.92 5.45
C LYS A 136 -11.69 7.31 5.37
N ALA A 137 -11.07 7.58 6.51
CA ALA A 137 -9.65 7.90 6.58
C ALA A 137 -8.78 6.72 6.10
N GLN A 138 -9.18 5.48 6.43
CA GLN A 138 -8.50 4.26 6.03
C GLN A 138 -9.50 3.16 5.69
N ILE A 139 -9.20 2.38 4.65
CA ILE A 139 -10.00 1.24 4.22
C ILE A 139 -9.08 0.02 4.11
N LEU A 140 -9.29 -0.98 4.94
CA LEU A 140 -8.65 -2.28 4.80
C LEU A 140 -9.53 -3.15 3.88
N ILE A 141 -8.96 -3.64 2.77
CA ILE A 141 -9.67 -4.47 1.81
C ILE A 141 -8.95 -5.82 1.71
N GLY A 142 -9.60 -6.86 2.16
CA GLY A 142 -9.05 -8.22 2.17
C GLY A 142 -10.01 -9.18 2.83
N ARG A 143 -9.48 -10.36 3.14
CA ARG A 143 -10.14 -11.41 3.91
C ARG A 143 -9.46 -11.50 5.30
N TYR A 144 -9.04 -12.70 5.68
CA TYR A 144 -8.37 -12.95 6.97
C TYR A 144 -7.02 -12.22 7.12
N GLU A 145 -6.32 -11.91 6.04
CA GLU A 145 -5.04 -11.20 6.07
C GLU A 145 -5.12 -9.81 6.68
N THR A 146 -6.31 -9.19 6.68
CA THR A 146 -6.54 -7.89 7.34
C THR A 146 -6.38 -7.98 8.85
N LEU A 147 -6.56 -9.16 9.45
CA LEU A 147 -6.34 -9.39 10.89
C LEU A 147 -4.90 -9.13 11.30
N ALA A 148 -3.94 -9.36 10.40
CA ALA A 148 -2.52 -9.10 10.67
C ALA A 148 -2.24 -7.64 11.05
N VAL A 149 -3.04 -6.70 10.54
CA VAL A 149 -2.95 -5.27 10.90
C VAL A 149 -3.26 -5.07 12.38
N TYR A 150 -4.32 -5.67 12.86
CA TYR A 150 -4.71 -5.58 14.28
C TYR A 150 -3.73 -6.32 15.19
N VAL A 151 -3.27 -7.48 14.76
CA VAL A 151 -2.21 -8.23 15.48
C VAL A 151 -0.93 -7.40 15.55
N ASN A 152 -0.53 -6.73 14.45
CA ASN A 152 0.65 -5.85 14.47
C ASN A 152 0.48 -4.67 15.42
N ARG A 153 -0.72 -4.09 15.48
CA ARG A 153 -1.00 -2.93 16.33
C ARG A 153 -1.05 -3.27 17.83
N LEU A 154 -1.64 -4.40 18.19
CA LEU A 154 -1.84 -4.80 19.58
C LEU A 154 -0.74 -5.72 20.13
N PHE A 155 -0.21 -6.59 19.28
CA PHE A 155 0.77 -7.62 19.64
C PHE A 155 1.92 -7.70 18.63
N PRO A 156 2.72 -6.62 18.45
CA PRO A 156 3.75 -6.56 17.40
C PRO A 156 4.80 -7.66 17.52
N SER A 157 5.14 -8.08 18.74
CA SER A 157 6.08 -9.19 18.98
C SER A 157 5.54 -10.54 18.49
N LEU A 158 4.23 -10.74 18.58
CA LEU A 158 3.58 -11.95 18.06
C LEU A 158 3.64 -11.98 16.54
N LEU A 159 3.25 -10.86 15.88
CA LEU A 159 3.32 -10.80 14.43
C LEU A 159 4.75 -11.02 13.91
N ARG A 160 5.75 -10.41 14.56
CA ARG A 160 7.16 -10.61 14.19
C ARG A 160 7.62 -12.08 14.26
N ARG A 161 7.06 -12.89 15.14
CA ARG A 161 7.33 -14.33 15.19
C ARG A 161 6.60 -15.08 14.08
N VAL A 162 5.31 -14.80 13.90
CA VAL A 162 4.45 -15.48 12.90
C VAL A 162 4.91 -15.19 11.48
N ILE A 163 5.23 -13.93 11.16
CA ILE A 163 5.58 -13.53 9.78
C ILE A 163 6.85 -14.19 9.24
N ARG A 164 7.72 -14.70 10.12
CA ARG A 164 8.94 -15.44 9.74
C ARG A 164 8.65 -16.79 9.12
N VAL A 165 7.54 -17.41 9.49
CA VAL A 165 7.16 -18.77 9.04
C VAL A 165 6.02 -18.75 8.02
N VAL A 166 5.33 -17.64 7.87
CA VAL A 166 4.24 -17.50 6.90
C VAL A 166 4.82 -17.24 5.51
N LYS A 167 4.65 -18.18 4.61
CA LYS A 167 4.94 -17.96 3.19
C LYS A 167 3.96 -16.94 2.62
N VAL A 168 4.47 -15.88 2.00
CA VAL A 168 3.67 -14.80 1.39
C VAL A 168 3.59 -14.96 -0.13
N THR A 169 4.41 -15.85 -0.65
CA THR A 169 4.46 -16.27 -2.06
C THR A 169 3.82 -17.61 -2.25
#